data_6590ff4c9a2c1f2c5e1130b6f2331858
#
_entry.id   6590ff4c9a2c1f2c5e1130b6f2331858
#
_cell.length_a   1.000
_cell.length_b   1.000
_cell.length_c   1.000
_cell.angle_alpha   90.00
_cell.angle_beta   90.00
_cell.angle_gamma   90.00
#
_symmetry.space_group_name_H-M   'P 1'
#
loop_
_entity.id
_entity.type
_entity.pdbx_description
1 polymer ?
#
loop_
_entity_poly.entity_id
_entity_poly.type
_entity_poly.pdbx_seq_one_letter_code
_entity_poly.pdbx_strand_id
1 'polypeptide(L)'
;MGSKTREKKMTSRPYTGNTDGNHPTERPGTKRFVEFMEYLFGMKSLGIYANRPMRGSASLSVHATWRAVDLKGKGTAKQNADARKAMVEFLFAHRDILGIEEIHAYDGVGCPIPNLTKFGGGYRCDRDSWKAWTPQKNAGTPGGDWTHVEIAPNMADSVTAIEKAFAKIFG
;
A
#
# COMPACT_ATOMS: atom_id res chain seq x y z
N MET A 1 -21.89 30.19 16.11
CA MET A 1 -21.18 30.17 14.81
C MET A 1 -20.74 28.74 14.56
N GLY A 2 -21.46 28.02 13.68
CA GLY A 2 -21.19 26.63 13.39
C GLY A 2 -20.03 26.51 12.37
N SER A 3 -18.95 25.89 12.77
CA SER A 3 -17.88 25.48 11.87
C SER A 3 -18.44 24.40 10.93
N LYS A 4 -18.68 24.76 9.67
CA LYS A 4 -18.96 23.80 8.61
C LYS A 4 -17.66 23.06 8.32
N THR A 5 -17.48 21.92 8.91
CA THR A 5 -16.49 20.93 8.47
C THR A 5 -16.82 20.60 7.00
N ARG A 6 -15.97 21.08 6.11
CA ARG A 6 -16.07 20.80 4.67
C ARG A 6 -15.79 19.30 4.50
N GLU A 7 -16.85 18.50 4.36
CA GLU A 7 -16.71 17.10 3.97
C GLU A 7 -15.86 17.06 2.70
N LYS A 8 -14.67 16.50 2.82
CA LYS A 8 -13.76 16.30 1.68
C LYS A 8 -14.44 15.24 0.80
N LYS A 9 -14.97 15.68 -0.35
CA LYS A 9 -15.60 14.80 -1.34
C LYS A 9 -14.63 13.65 -1.63
N MET A 10 -15.02 12.44 -1.27
CA MET A 10 -14.26 11.24 -1.56
C MET A 10 -14.11 11.11 -3.08
N THR A 11 -12.89 11.05 -3.55
CA THR A 11 -12.56 10.92 -4.98
C THR A 11 -11.97 9.54 -5.22
N SER A 12 -12.85 8.59 -5.58
CA SER A 12 -12.38 7.30 -6.06
C SER A 12 -11.54 7.48 -7.33
N ARG A 13 -10.50 6.69 -7.46
CA ARG A 13 -9.61 6.64 -8.62
C ARG A 13 -9.69 5.26 -9.25
N PRO A 14 -9.53 5.13 -10.58
CA PRO A 14 -9.44 3.81 -11.20
C PRO A 14 -8.34 2.96 -10.57
N TYR A 15 -8.66 1.70 -10.31
CA TYR A 15 -7.69 0.71 -9.83
C TYR A 15 -7.07 0.00 -11.04
N THR A 16 -5.76 0.15 -11.20
CA THR A 16 -5.03 -0.47 -12.31
C THR A 16 -4.81 -1.96 -12.07
N GLY A 17 -4.49 -2.34 -10.84
CA GLY A 17 -4.21 -3.73 -10.49
C GLY A 17 -3.08 -4.31 -11.35
N ASN A 18 -3.33 -5.41 -12.03
CA ASN A 18 -2.36 -6.10 -12.88
C ASN A 18 -2.57 -5.87 -14.39
N THR A 19 -3.34 -4.85 -14.77
CA THR A 19 -3.72 -4.61 -16.19
C THR A 19 -2.54 -4.20 -17.07
N ASP A 20 -1.46 -3.66 -16.50
CA ASP A 20 -0.22 -3.38 -17.21
C ASP A 20 0.68 -4.62 -17.42
N GLY A 21 0.23 -5.79 -16.94
CA GLY A 21 0.85 -7.08 -17.24
C GLY A 21 2.21 -7.29 -16.56
N ASN A 22 2.90 -8.37 -16.96
CA ASN A 22 4.23 -8.64 -16.44
C ASN A 22 5.24 -7.58 -16.94
N HIS A 23 5.95 -6.96 -16.00
CA HIS A 23 6.95 -5.93 -16.26
C HIS A 23 8.29 -6.34 -15.65
N PRO A 24 9.12 -7.11 -16.38
CA PRO A 24 10.36 -7.67 -15.83
C PRO A 24 11.44 -6.60 -15.56
N THR A 25 11.33 -5.45 -16.18
CA THR A 25 12.25 -4.32 -15.97
C THR A 25 11.84 -3.54 -14.72
N GLU A 26 12.83 -3.16 -13.93
CA GLU A 26 12.66 -2.35 -12.74
C GLU A 26 11.96 -1.02 -13.06
N ARG A 27 11.00 -0.62 -12.21
CA ARG A 27 10.34 0.69 -12.30
C ARG A 27 10.96 1.63 -11.26
N PRO A 28 11.64 2.70 -11.70
CA PRO A 28 12.49 3.50 -10.82
C PRO A 28 11.72 4.26 -9.75
N GLY A 29 10.48 4.68 -10.02
CA GLY A 29 9.63 5.33 -9.03
C GLY A 29 9.25 4.40 -7.89
N THR A 30 8.98 3.11 -8.17
CA THR A 30 8.70 2.12 -7.12
C THR A 30 9.91 1.97 -6.19
N LYS A 31 11.12 1.89 -6.74
CA LYS A 31 12.33 1.86 -5.89
C LYS A 31 12.44 3.10 -5.03
N ARG A 32 12.26 4.28 -5.64
CA ARG A 32 12.33 5.54 -4.89
C ARG A 32 11.29 5.62 -3.77
N PHE A 33 10.08 5.13 -4.03
CA PHE A 33 9.04 5.02 -3.00
C PHE A 33 9.49 4.13 -1.84
N VAL A 34 10.08 2.97 -2.12
CA VAL A 34 10.59 2.06 -1.08
C VAL A 34 11.68 2.71 -0.25
N GLU A 35 12.63 3.44 -0.87
CA GLU A 35 13.67 4.18 -0.16
C GLU A 35 13.08 5.20 0.83
N PHE A 36 12.00 5.91 0.46
CA PHE A 36 11.29 6.78 1.40
C PHE A 36 10.65 6.01 2.55
N MET A 37 10.05 4.84 2.30
CA MET A 37 9.48 4.02 3.36
C MET A 37 10.55 3.50 4.33
N GLU A 38 11.70 3.10 3.81
CA GLU A 38 12.84 2.68 4.62
C GLU A 38 13.38 3.81 5.48
N TYR A 39 13.54 4.99 4.91
CA TYR A 39 14.07 6.17 5.59
C TYR A 39 13.11 6.73 6.65
N LEU A 40 11.84 6.92 6.30
CA LEU A 40 10.88 7.60 7.17
C LEU A 40 10.35 6.71 8.29
N PHE A 41 10.19 5.41 8.03
CA PHE A 41 9.51 4.49 8.95
C PHE A 41 10.38 3.31 9.39
N GLY A 42 11.63 3.23 8.97
CA GLY A 42 12.49 2.11 9.31
C GLY A 42 12.00 0.78 8.71
N MET A 43 11.38 0.84 7.54
CA MET A 43 10.93 -0.37 6.84
C MET A 43 12.10 -1.14 6.23
N LYS A 44 11.84 -2.39 5.88
CA LYS A 44 12.62 -3.17 4.91
C LYS A 44 11.67 -3.75 3.88
N SER A 45 12.09 -3.76 2.62
CA SER A 45 11.39 -4.47 1.57
C SER A 45 11.57 -5.97 1.74
N LEU A 46 10.47 -6.73 1.64
CA LEU A 46 10.49 -8.19 1.55
C LEU A 46 10.44 -8.65 0.09
N GLY A 47 10.19 -7.74 -0.85
CA GLY A 47 10.18 -7.98 -2.28
C GLY A 47 9.27 -7.01 -3.02
N ILE A 48 9.67 -6.68 -4.23
CA ILE A 48 8.91 -5.84 -5.17
C ILE A 48 8.40 -6.69 -6.32
N TYR A 49 9.29 -7.38 -7.02
CA TYR A 49 8.96 -8.12 -8.23
C TYR A 49 8.81 -9.62 -7.98
N ALA A 50 7.71 -10.17 -8.48
CA ALA A 50 7.51 -11.61 -8.55
C ALA A 50 6.57 -11.94 -9.73
N ASN A 51 7.11 -12.56 -10.79
CA ASN A 51 6.33 -13.04 -11.92
C ASN A 51 5.61 -14.35 -11.55
N ARG A 52 4.47 -14.23 -10.92
CA ARG A 52 3.64 -15.36 -10.47
C ARG A 52 2.18 -14.96 -10.40
N PRO A 53 1.26 -15.94 -10.44
CA PRO A 53 -0.15 -15.68 -10.10
C PRO A 53 -0.31 -15.25 -8.64
N MET A 54 -1.39 -14.53 -8.35
CA MET A 54 -1.85 -14.32 -6.97
C MET A 54 -2.19 -15.67 -6.32
N ARG A 55 -1.97 -15.77 -5.01
CA ARG A 55 -2.32 -17.00 -4.29
C ARG A 55 -3.83 -17.26 -4.40
N GLY A 56 -4.20 -18.50 -4.72
CA GLY A 56 -5.60 -18.91 -4.88
C GLY A 56 -6.30 -18.35 -6.13
N SER A 57 -5.56 -17.82 -7.10
CA SER A 57 -6.09 -17.25 -8.33
C SER A 57 -5.20 -17.58 -9.54
N ALA A 58 -5.79 -17.58 -10.74
CA ALA A 58 -5.04 -17.64 -12.00
C ALA A 58 -4.57 -16.23 -12.44
N SER A 59 -5.05 -15.16 -11.83
CA SER A 59 -4.70 -13.80 -12.18
C SER A 59 -3.27 -13.45 -11.75
N LEU A 60 -2.57 -12.70 -12.60
CA LEU A 60 -1.21 -12.25 -12.33
C LEU A 60 -1.15 -11.38 -11.04
N SER A 61 -0.15 -11.62 -10.21
CA SER A 61 0.12 -10.78 -9.05
C SER A 61 0.55 -9.37 -9.48
N VAL A 62 0.14 -8.34 -8.75
CA VAL A 62 0.59 -6.96 -9.00
C VAL A 62 2.11 -6.81 -8.77
N HIS A 63 2.73 -7.68 -7.98
CA HIS A 63 4.20 -7.75 -7.91
C HIS A 63 4.87 -7.99 -9.28
N ALA A 64 4.21 -8.71 -10.20
CA ALA A 64 4.75 -8.90 -11.54
C ALA A 64 4.78 -7.62 -12.38
N THR A 65 4.09 -6.57 -11.96
CA THR A 65 4.05 -5.27 -12.64
C THR A 65 5.10 -4.27 -12.12
N TRP A 66 5.91 -4.64 -11.14
CA TRP A 66 6.84 -3.74 -10.44
C TRP A 66 6.16 -2.56 -9.71
N ARG A 67 4.88 -2.65 -9.36
CA ARG A 67 4.13 -1.58 -8.69
C ARG A 67 3.71 -1.91 -7.26
N ALA A 68 3.96 -3.13 -6.83
CA ALA A 68 3.67 -3.60 -5.49
C ALA A 68 4.96 -3.84 -4.69
N VAL A 69 4.88 -3.62 -3.39
CA VAL A 69 5.95 -3.93 -2.45
C VAL A 69 5.37 -4.48 -1.15
N ASP A 70 6.03 -5.51 -0.61
CA ASP A 70 5.77 -6.01 0.74
C ASP A 70 6.78 -5.36 1.70
N LEU A 71 6.28 -4.67 2.73
CA LEU A 71 7.05 -3.88 3.68
C LEU A 71 6.88 -4.39 5.10
N LYS A 72 8.00 -4.59 5.79
CA LYS A 72 8.06 -5.01 7.20
C LYS A 72 8.94 -4.05 7.98
N GLY A 73 8.52 -3.66 9.18
CA GLY A 73 9.34 -2.87 10.10
C GLY A 73 10.53 -3.67 10.65
N LYS A 74 11.64 -2.98 10.87
CA LYS A 74 12.83 -3.55 11.47
C LYS A 74 12.64 -3.73 12.98
N GLY A 75 13.40 -4.65 13.59
CA GLY A 75 13.44 -4.85 15.03
C GLY A 75 12.48 -5.91 15.57
N THR A 76 12.01 -5.71 16.81
CA THR A 76 11.10 -6.64 17.50
C THR A 76 9.70 -6.64 16.86
N ALA A 77 8.85 -7.61 17.24
CA ALA A 77 7.47 -7.67 16.76
C ALA A 77 6.70 -6.38 17.07
N LYS A 78 6.90 -5.81 18.26
CA LYS A 78 6.28 -4.54 18.65
C LYS A 78 6.79 -3.37 17.79
N GLN A 79 8.10 -3.25 17.60
CA GLN A 79 8.69 -2.21 16.76
C GLN A 79 8.22 -2.32 15.30
N ASN A 80 8.14 -3.55 14.77
CA ASN A 80 7.55 -3.78 13.45
C ASN A 80 6.10 -3.31 13.38
N ALA A 81 5.27 -3.66 14.36
CA ALA A 81 3.86 -3.26 14.38
C ALA A 81 3.71 -1.74 14.48
N ASP A 82 4.44 -1.08 15.38
CA ASP A 82 4.41 0.37 15.56
C ASP A 82 4.83 1.12 14.27
N ALA A 83 5.91 0.67 13.64
CA ALA A 83 6.42 1.25 12.40
C ALA A 83 5.42 1.06 11.23
N ARG A 84 4.82 -0.13 11.10
CA ARG A 84 3.80 -0.37 10.06
C ARG A 84 2.54 0.44 10.31
N LYS A 85 2.12 0.59 11.57
CA LYS A 85 0.98 1.45 11.91
C LYS A 85 1.22 2.88 11.45
N ALA A 86 2.36 3.48 11.81
CA ALA A 86 2.71 4.84 11.40
C ALA A 86 2.76 4.98 9.87
N MET A 87 3.37 4.02 9.17
CA MET A 87 3.44 4.00 7.71
C MET A 87 2.04 3.91 7.07
N VAL A 88 1.20 3.00 7.52
CA VAL A 88 -0.15 2.80 6.95
C VAL A 88 -1.00 4.05 7.14
N GLU A 89 -0.98 4.64 8.33
CA GLU A 89 -1.69 5.90 8.62
C GLU A 89 -1.20 7.05 7.72
N PHE A 90 0.10 7.18 7.54
CA PHE A 90 0.71 8.17 6.64
C PHE A 90 0.30 7.95 5.17
N LEU A 91 0.45 6.72 4.68
CA LEU A 91 0.09 6.38 3.30
C LEU A 91 -1.38 6.63 3.02
N PHE A 92 -2.25 6.26 3.95
CA PHE A 92 -3.69 6.50 3.80
C PHE A 92 -4.04 7.99 3.82
N ALA A 93 -3.43 8.77 4.71
CA ALA A 93 -3.63 10.22 4.78
C ALA A 93 -3.21 10.94 3.48
N HIS A 94 -2.16 10.45 2.83
CA HIS A 94 -1.58 11.07 1.63
C HIS A 94 -1.81 10.25 0.35
N ARG A 95 -2.75 9.32 0.35
CA ARG A 95 -2.97 8.34 -0.71
C ARG A 95 -3.15 8.92 -2.10
N ASP A 96 -3.81 10.08 -2.21
CA ASP A 96 -4.04 10.73 -3.51
C ASP A 96 -2.76 11.37 -4.06
N ILE A 97 -1.97 12.00 -3.19
CA ILE A 97 -0.70 12.63 -3.57
C ILE A 97 0.33 11.58 -3.96
N LEU A 98 0.39 10.48 -3.20
CA LEU A 98 1.34 9.38 -3.40
C LEU A 98 0.89 8.38 -4.47
N GLY A 99 -0.33 8.51 -5.00
CA GLY A 99 -0.88 7.58 -5.98
C GLY A 99 -1.05 6.16 -5.43
N ILE A 100 -1.39 6.02 -4.14
CA ILE A 100 -1.61 4.71 -3.53
C ILE A 100 -2.86 4.06 -4.14
N GLU A 101 -2.71 2.86 -4.70
CA GLU A 101 -3.82 2.09 -5.25
C GLU A 101 -4.39 1.07 -4.26
N GLU A 102 -3.53 0.34 -3.55
CA GLU A 102 -3.94 -0.60 -2.50
C GLU A 102 -2.99 -0.55 -1.30
N ILE A 103 -3.55 -0.74 -0.11
CA ILE A 103 -2.82 -1.07 1.12
C ILE A 103 -3.49 -2.30 1.69
N HIS A 104 -2.76 -3.40 1.87
CA HIS A 104 -3.26 -4.61 2.49
C HIS A 104 -2.43 -4.96 3.72
N ALA A 105 -3.04 -4.84 4.90
CA ALA A 105 -2.45 -5.24 6.17
C ALA A 105 -3.01 -6.61 6.59
N TYR A 106 -2.21 -7.66 6.47
CA TYR A 106 -2.64 -9.05 6.68
C TYR A 106 -3.00 -9.37 8.13
N ASP A 107 -2.47 -8.62 9.08
CA ASP A 107 -2.78 -8.70 10.50
C ASP A 107 -3.66 -7.52 10.99
N GLY A 108 -4.03 -6.62 10.10
CA GLY A 108 -4.86 -5.45 10.38
C GLY A 108 -4.13 -4.26 11.01
N VAL A 109 -2.82 -4.32 11.22
CA VAL A 109 -2.06 -3.22 11.82
C VAL A 109 -2.15 -1.95 10.96
N GLY A 110 -2.60 -0.85 11.58
CA GLY A 110 -2.82 0.45 10.94
C GLY A 110 -4.16 0.61 10.22
N CYS A 111 -4.97 -0.44 10.10
CA CYS A 111 -6.32 -0.32 9.52
C CYS A 111 -7.24 0.47 10.46
N PRO A 112 -7.96 1.49 9.96
CA PRO A 112 -8.82 2.33 10.82
C PRO A 112 -10.22 1.75 11.08
N ILE A 113 -10.52 0.55 10.58
CA ILE A 113 -11.83 -0.10 10.77
C ILE A 113 -11.82 -0.99 12.01
N PRO A 114 -12.95 -1.04 12.76
CA PRO A 114 -13.05 -1.86 13.97
C PRO A 114 -13.27 -3.34 13.65
N ASN A 115 -13.10 -4.17 14.67
CA ASN A 115 -13.46 -5.59 14.67
C ASN A 115 -12.79 -6.41 13.55
N LEU A 116 -11.55 -6.10 13.22
CA LEU A 116 -10.76 -6.90 12.30
C LEU A 116 -10.53 -8.30 12.86
N THR A 117 -10.63 -9.28 11.98
CA THR A 117 -10.23 -10.65 12.26
C THR A 117 -8.76 -10.86 11.93
N LYS A 118 -8.25 -12.07 12.17
CA LYS A 118 -6.90 -12.49 11.77
C LYS A 118 -6.62 -12.38 10.26
N PHE A 119 -7.63 -12.08 9.46
CA PHE A 119 -7.49 -11.88 8.01
C PHE A 119 -7.13 -10.44 7.64
N GLY A 120 -7.13 -9.54 8.63
CA GLY A 120 -6.76 -8.15 8.41
C GLY A 120 -7.74 -7.33 7.58
N GLY A 121 -7.23 -6.32 6.93
CA GLY A 121 -8.03 -5.43 6.09
C GLY A 121 -7.20 -4.72 5.02
N GLY A 122 -7.89 -4.10 4.08
CA GLY A 122 -7.25 -3.39 2.98
C GLY A 122 -8.05 -2.19 2.49
N TYR A 123 -7.31 -1.15 2.14
CA TYR A 123 -7.77 0.01 1.38
C TYR A 123 -7.60 -0.25 -0.11
N ARG A 124 -8.51 0.28 -0.93
CA ARG A 124 -8.32 0.33 -2.37
C ARG A 124 -8.90 1.61 -2.98
N CYS A 125 -8.19 2.19 -3.93
CA CYS A 125 -8.48 3.53 -4.48
C CYS A 125 -9.79 3.62 -5.25
N ASP A 126 -10.25 2.54 -5.88
CA ASP A 126 -11.50 2.53 -6.65
C ASP A 126 -12.76 2.63 -5.78
N ARG A 127 -12.68 2.22 -4.52
CA ARG A 127 -13.74 2.40 -3.53
C ARG A 127 -13.46 3.50 -2.51
N ASP A 128 -12.23 4.05 -2.50
CA ASP A 128 -11.72 5.04 -1.54
C ASP A 128 -12.08 4.71 -0.09
N SER A 129 -12.02 3.44 0.27
CA SER A 129 -12.40 2.94 1.59
C SER A 129 -11.65 1.68 1.99
N TRP A 130 -11.65 1.43 3.30
CA TRP A 130 -11.15 0.20 3.90
C TRP A 130 -12.22 -0.87 3.92
N LYS A 131 -11.78 -2.12 3.84
CA LYS A 131 -12.61 -3.31 3.92
C LYS A 131 -11.92 -4.36 4.78
N ALA A 132 -12.68 -4.98 5.70
CA ALA A 132 -12.21 -6.17 6.41
C ALA A 132 -12.15 -7.36 5.44
N TRP A 133 -11.08 -8.13 5.53
CA TRP A 133 -10.93 -9.35 4.74
C TRP A 133 -11.58 -10.54 5.42
N THR A 134 -12.05 -11.47 4.61
CA THR A 134 -12.56 -12.78 4.99
C THR A 134 -11.59 -13.87 4.50
N PRO A 135 -11.73 -15.14 4.93
CA PRO A 135 -10.90 -16.23 4.41
C PRO A 135 -10.87 -16.31 2.89
N GLN A 136 -12.01 -16.07 2.24
CA GLN A 136 -12.15 -16.14 0.78
C GLN A 136 -11.56 -14.93 0.05
N LYS A 137 -11.37 -13.81 0.74
CA LYS A 137 -10.86 -12.56 0.17
C LYS A 137 -9.39 -12.32 0.47
N ASN A 138 -8.90 -12.87 1.59
CA ASN A 138 -7.49 -12.88 1.91
C ASN A 138 -6.86 -14.19 1.40
N ALA A 139 -6.56 -14.24 0.12
CA ALA A 139 -5.89 -15.38 -0.50
C ALA A 139 -4.40 -15.50 -0.08
N GLY A 140 -3.90 -14.56 0.71
CA GLY A 140 -2.49 -14.44 1.06
C GLY A 140 -2.13 -15.17 2.34
N THR A 141 -1.84 -14.38 3.38
CA THR A 141 -1.27 -14.87 4.63
C THR A 141 -1.98 -14.26 5.82
N PRO A 142 -3.02 -14.91 6.35
CA PRO A 142 -3.72 -14.43 7.54
C PRO A 142 -2.73 -14.19 8.69
N GLY A 143 -2.80 -13.01 9.30
CA GLY A 143 -1.91 -12.62 10.40
C GLY A 143 -0.46 -12.36 10.01
N GLY A 144 -0.16 -12.23 8.73
CA GLY A 144 1.18 -11.87 8.24
C GLY A 144 1.63 -10.51 8.75
N ASP A 145 2.83 -10.44 9.30
CA ASP A 145 3.38 -9.26 9.98
C ASP A 145 4.09 -8.28 9.03
N TRP A 146 3.55 -8.12 7.84
CA TRP A 146 3.97 -7.15 6.82
C TRP A 146 2.76 -6.49 6.16
N THR A 147 3.02 -5.41 5.44
CA THR A 147 2.00 -4.66 4.70
C THR A 147 2.34 -4.67 3.22
N HIS A 148 1.37 -5.04 2.40
CA HIS A 148 1.44 -4.93 0.94
C HIS A 148 0.94 -3.55 0.51
N VAL A 149 1.69 -2.88 -0.37
CA VAL A 149 1.35 -1.56 -0.90
C VAL A 149 1.49 -1.56 -2.41
N GLU A 150 0.49 -0.98 -3.09
CA GLU A 150 0.50 -0.79 -4.55
C GLU A 150 0.43 0.70 -4.88
N ILE A 151 1.22 1.14 -5.86
CA ILE A 151 1.22 2.51 -6.37
C ILE A 151 0.80 2.55 -7.84
N ALA A 152 0.25 3.70 -8.25
CA ALA A 152 -0.21 3.92 -9.62
C ALA A 152 0.95 3.86 -10.64
N PRO A 153 0.69 3.47 -11.91
CA PRO A 153 1.73 3.33 -12.93
C PRO A 153 2.60 4.58 -13.14
N ASN A 154 1.98 5.77 -13.18
CA ASN A 154 2.70 7.04 -13.35
C ASN A 154 3.66 7.34 -12.18
N MET A 155 3.33 6.88 -10.98
CA MET A 155 4.22 7.00 -9.82
C MET A 155 5.35 5.97 -9.90
N ALA A 156 5.04 4.75 -10.29
CA ALA A 156 6.01 3.67 -10.42
C ALA A 156 7.10 3.99 -11.46
N ASP A 157 6.75 4.66 -12.55
CA ASP A 157 7.66 4.96 -13.64
C ASP A 157 8.55 6.19 -13.41
N SER A 158 8.26 7.02 -12.40
CA SER A 158 8.91 8.33 -12.27
C SER A 158 9.44 8.63 -10.87
N VAL A 159 10.76 8.66 -10.74
CA VAL A 159 11.47 9.15 -9.55
C VAL A 159 11.02 10.57 -9.21
N THR A 160 10.96 11.43 -10.22
CA THR A 160 10.55 12.84 -10.06
C THR A 160 9.13 12.98 -9.54
N ALA A 161 8.21 12.12 -9.98
CA ALA A 161 6.81 12.12 -9.48
C ALA A 161 6.78 11.77 -7.99
N ILE A 162 7.51 10.76 -7.58
CA ILE A 162 7.65 10.37 -6.16
C ILE A 162 8.26 11.50 -5.34
N GLU A 163 9.37 12.07 -5.77
CA GLU A 163 10.04 13.15 -5.04
C GLU A 163 9.16 14.40 -4.90
N LYS A 164 8.47 14.81 -5.96
CA LYS A 164 7.49 15.91 -5.90
C LYS A 164 6.33 15.63 -4.95
N ALA A 165 5.84 14.37 -4.92
CA ALA A 165 4.78 13.97 -4.00
C ALA A 165 5.24 14.12 -2.54
N PHE A 166 6.42 13.62 -2.19
CA PHE A 166 6.96 13.77 -0.84
C PHE A 166 7.30 15.23 -0.51
N ALA A 167 7.88 16.00 -1.43
CA ALA A 167 8.12 17.43 -1.23
C ALA A 167 6.80 18.19 -0.94
N LYS A 168 5.71 17.85 -1.62
CA LYS A 168 4.40 18.47 -1.37
C LYS A 168 3.82 18.11 0.00
N ILE A 169 4.17 16.97 0.55
CA ILE A 169 3.70 16.52 1.88
C ILE A 169 4.47 17.22 2.99
N PHE A 170 5.78 17.38 2.83
CA PHE A 170 6.67 17.89 3.88
C PHE A 170 7.05 19.37 3.73
N GLY A 171 6.84 19.94 2.56
CA GLY A 171 7.30 21.25 2.21
C GLY A 171 6.44 22.37 2.25
#